data_dc82e7b325aeaebc1155831b26b3aeae
#
_entry.id   dc82e7b325aeaebc1155831b26b3aeae
#
_cell.length_a   1.000
_cell.length_b   1.000
_cell.length_c   1.000
_cell.angle_alpha   90.00
_cell.angle_beta   90.00
_cell.angle_gamma   90.00
#
_symmetry.space_group_name_H-M   'P 1'
#
loop_
_entity.id
_entity.type
_entity.pdbx_description
1 polymer ?
#
loop_
_entity_poly.entity_id
_entity_poly.type
_entity_poly.pdbx_seq_one_letter_code
_entity_poly.pdbx_strand_id
1 'polypeptide(L)'
;MKLLTLALLFALSVFICNAQETKPGPQPAPETGEKFKVGMAGYTFVKFDLDKTLETLKKTDVHYLCIKDFHLPLKSTDEEIAAFHAKLKASDVTGYAVGPIYMKTEEDIDRAFAYAKRVGVKLIVGVPNYNLLPYVDKKVKEYDFKYAIHLHGPDMPLYPDADDVWNNVKDLDPRIGMCLDIGHDTRNGKDPVADLKKYHTRVFDIHIKDVTGTTKLGYSLEIGRGVIDFPAFVKMLREVGYAGVCSLEHEKDMTDPFLGIAESIGYFRGVIESTKK
;
A
#
# COMPACT_ATOMS: atom_id res chain seq x y z
N MET A 1 -56.51 40.22 45.67
CA MET A 1 -55.64 39.02 45.63
C MET A 1 -55.28 38.78 44.20
N LYS A 2 -54.10 39.19 43.77
CA LYS A 2 -53.60 38.95 42.40
C LYS A 2 -52.54 37.83 42.45
N LEU A 3 -52.79 36.69 41.78
CA LEU A 3 -51.83 35.63 41.60
C LEU A 3 -50.81 36.05 40.52
N LEU A 4 -49.54 36.05 40.87
CA LEU A 4 -48.42 36.20 39.94
C LEU A 4 -48.01 34.79 39.50
N THR A 5 -48.15 34.48 38.23
CA THR A 5 -47.63 33.28 37.61
C THR A 5 -46.23 33.52 37.11
N LEU A 6 -45.23 32.84 37.68
CA LEU A 6 -43.82 32.92 37.28
C LEU A 6 -43.55 31.85 36.20
N ALA A 7 -43.30 32.28 34.97
CA ALA A 7 -42.88 31.41 33.88
C ALA A 7 -41.37 31.27 33.90
N LEU A 8 -40.89 30.03 34.14
CA LEU A 8 -39.48 29.64 34.01
C LEU A 8 -39.19 29.33 32.55
N LEU A 9 -38.39 30.16 31.87
CA LEU A 9 -37.80 29.85 30.57
C LEU A 9 -36.53 29.03 30.76
N PHE A 10 -36.57 27.78 30.36
CA PHE A 10 -35.38 26.91 30.19
C PHE A 10 -34.75 27.21 28.85
N ALA A 11 -33.60 27.88 28.86
CA ALA A 11 -32.80 28.04 27.65
C ALA A 11 -31.96 26.75 27.43
N LEU A 12 -32.34 25.99 26.41
CA LEU A 12 -31.59 24.79 25.97
C LEU A 12 -30.43 25.24 25.09
N SER A 13 -29.22 25.31 25.65
CA SER A 13 -28.01 25.61 24.89
C SER A 13 -27.61 24.38 24.11
N VAL A 14 -27.89 24.34 22.80
CA VAL A 14 -27.39 23.32 21.90
C VAL A 14 -25.93 23.63 21.57
N PHE A 15 -25.00 22.87 22.16
CA PHE A 15 -23.61 22.89 21.74
C PHE A 15 -23.50 22.14 20.38
N ILE A 16 -23.42 22.90 19.29
CA ILE A 16 -23.05 22.37 18.00
C ILE A 16 -21.54 22.14 18.03
N CYS A 17 -21.11 20.92 18.23
CA CYS A 17 -19.72 20.51 18.06
C CYS A 17 -19.43 20.49 16.55
N ASN A 18 -18.86 21.58 16.03
CA ASN A 18 -18.32 21.61 14.68
C ASN A 18 -17.06 20.71 14.64
N ALA A 19 -17.22 19.48 14.21
CA ALA A 19 -16.08 18.66 13.78
C ALA A 19 -15.47 19.35 12.55
N GLN A 20 -14.38 20.09 12.74
CA GLN A 20 -13.57 20.57 11.64
C GLN A 20 -13.01 19.34 10.91
N GLU A 21 -13.51 19.08 9.71
CA GLU A 21 -12.82 18.18 8.77
C GLU A 21 -11.43 18.75 8.53
N THR A 22 -10.41 18.10 9.10
CA THR A 22 -9.03 18.41 8.78
C THR A 22 -8.81 18.02 7.33
N LYS A 23 -8.74 19.02 6.45
CA LYS A 23 -8.31 18.80 5.06
C LYS A 23 -6.97 18.05 5.10
N PRO A 24 -6.78 16.98 4.30
CA PRO A 24 -5.47 16.35 4.18
C PRO A 24 -4.45 17.43 3.83
N GLY A 25 -3.34 17.45 4.57
CA GLY A 25 -2.23 18.39 4.32
C GLY A 25 -1.74 18.27 2.87
N PRO A 26 -1.03 19.28 2.36
CA PRO A 26 -0.49 19.23 1.02
C PRO A 26 0.37 17.96 0.86
N GLN A 27 0.03 17.13 -0.11
CA GLN A 27 0.86 15.98 -0.46
C GLN A 27 2.19 16.50 -1.00
N PRO A 28 3.33 15.90 -0.63
CA PRO A 28 4.61 16.25 -1.21
C PRO A 28 4.55 16.14 -2.73
N ALA A 29 5.22 17.06 -3.42
CA ALA A 29 5.30 17.02 -4.89
C ALA A 29 5.91 15.68 -5.33
N PRO A 30 5.49 15.10 -6.47
CA PRO A 30 6.09 13.87 -6.96
C PRO A 30 7.58 14.10 -7.22
N GLU A 31 8.43 13.34 -6.54
CA GLU A 31 9.91 13.45 -6.58
C GLU A 31 10.49 13.42 -7.99
N THR A 32 9.81 12.79 -8.93
CA THR A 32 10.28 12.52 -10.29
C THR A 32 9.57 13.34 -11.38
N GLY A 33 8.56 14.14 -11.03
CA GLY A 33 7.64 14.74 -11.99
C GLY A 33 6.67 13.74 -12.66
N GLU A 34 6.69 12.48 -12.22
CA GLU A 34 5.80 11.42 -12.70
C GLU A 34 4.44 11.47 -11.98
N LYS A 35 3.42 10.82 -12.58
CA LYS A 35 2.14 10.61 -11.88
C LYS A 35 2.24 9.59 -10.77
N PHE A 36 3.07 8.55 -10.95
CA PHE A 36 3.33 7.54 -9.92
C PHE A 36 4.40 8.01 -8.95
N LYS A 37 4.43 7.39 -7.79
CA LYS A 37 5.34 7.72 -6.69
C LYS A 37 6.26 6.53 -6.43
N VAL A 38 7.46 6.81 -5.92
CA VAL A 38 8.38 5.78 -5.42
C VAL A 38 8.14 5.61 -3.92
N GLY A 39 7.93 4.39 -3.49
CA GLY A 39 7.64 4.05 -2.10
C GLY A 39 8.43 2.84 -1.60
N MET A 40 8.08 2.41 -0.40
CA MET A 40 8.67 1.24 0.24
C MET A 40 7.56 0.36 0.80
N ALA A 41 7.62 -0.94 0.49
CA ALA A 41 6.81 -1.95 1.15
C ALA A 41 7.37 -2.21 2.55
N GLY A 42 6.52 -2.10 3.57
CA GLY A 42 6.97 -2.24 4.96
C GLY A 42 7.61 -3.59 5.27
N TYR A 43 7.27 -4.65 4.52
CA TYR A 43 7.86 -5.97 4.71
C TYR A 43 9.39 -6.00 4.53
N THR A 44 9.94 -5.14 3.68
CA THR A 44 11.39 -4.91 3.55
C THR A 44 12.09 -4.72 4.91
N PHE A 45 11.37 -4.16 5.88
CA PHE A 45 11.88 -3.80 7.21
C PHE A 45 11.46 -4.76 8.32
N VAL A 46 11.16 -6.02 8.01
CA VAL A 46 10.68 -7.01 9.00
C VAL A 46 11.64 -7.23 10.19
N LYS A 47 12.92 -6.87 10.05
CA LYS A 47 13.95 -6.94 11.11
C LYS A 47 14.27 -5.59 11.75
N PHE A 48 13.60 -4.52 11.35
CA PHE A 48 13.83 -3.16 11.84
C PHE A 48 12.62 -2.68 12.65
N ASP A 49 12.91 -1.90 13.68
CA ASP A 49 11.87 -1.08 14.31
C ASP A 49 11.50 0.13 13.43
N LEU A 50 10.50 0.87 13.87
CA LEU A 50 10.02 2.03 13.13
C LEU A 50 11.09 3.12 12.98
N ASP A 51 11.90 3.37 14.01
CA ASP A 51 12.89 4.46 13.99
C ASP A 51 13.99 4.16 12.98
N LYS A 52 14.51 2.93 12.95
CA LYS A 52 15.48 2.49 11.96
C LYS A 52 14.90 2.44 10.54
N THR A 53 13.62 2.08 10.42
CA THR A 53 12.88 2.15 9.14
C THR A 53 12.85 3.59 8.62
N LEU A 54 12.42 4.53 9.44
CA LEU A 54 12.32 5.96 9.06
C LEU A 54 13.68 6.57 8.76
N GLU A 55 14.73 6.19 9.49
CA GLU A 55 16.11 6.58 9.18
C GLU A 55 16.53 6.11 7.79
N THR A 56 16.19 4.87 7.42
CA THR A 56 16.49 4.31 6.10
C THR A 56 15.72 5.03 5.00
N LEU A 57 14.42 5.27 5.19
CA LEU A 57 13.60 6.04 4.26
C LEU A 57 14.17 7.44 4.03
N LYS A 58 14.57 8.13 5.09
CA LYS A 58 15.20 9.45 5.00
C LYS A 58 16.52 9.41 4.23
N LYS A 59 17.39 8.42 4.48
CA LYS A 59 18.68 8.28 3.78
C LYS A 59 18.53 7.98 2.30
N THR A 60 17.44 7.32 1.92
CA THR A 60 17.12 6.96 0.51
C THR A 60 16.14 7.94 -0.13
N ASP A 61 15.75 9.02 0.58
CA ASP A 61 14.81 10.04 0.10
C ASP A 61 13.49 9.44 -0.38
N VAL A 62 12.94 8.48 0.38
CA VAL A 62 11.66 7.83 0.08
C VAL A 62 10.60 8.30 1.08
N HIS A 63 9.48 8.82 0.57
CA HIS A 63 8.44 9.49 1.37
C HIS A 63 7.13 8.70 1.48
N TYR A 64 7.03 7.50 0.88
CA TYR A 64 5.81 6.69 0.89
C TYR A 64 6.08 5.31 1.48
N LEU A 65 5.28 4.93 2.48
CA LEU A 65 5.40 3.65 3.18
C LEU A 65 4.07 2.89 3.14
N CYS A 66 4.07 1.64 2.62
CA CYS A 66 3.00 0.69 2.90
C CYS A 66 3.21 0.16 4.32
N ILE A 67 2.31 0.50 5.24
CA ILE A 67 2.47 0.24 6.67
C ILE A 67 2.29 -1.25 6.96
N LYS A 68 3.25 -1.87 7.65
CA LYS A 68 3.19 -3.27 8.05
C LYS A 68 2.84 -3.40 9.54
N ASP A 69 2.13 -4.47 9.87
CA ASP A 69 1.57 -4.73 11.20
C ASP A 69 2.60 -4.94 12.32
N PHE A 70 3.85 -5.23 12.01
CA PHE A 70 4.92 -5.26 13.02
C PHE A 70 5.45 -3.87 13.39
N HIS A 71 5.22 -2.84 12.56
CA HIS A 71 5.50 -1.44 12.91
C HIS A 71 4.32 -0.74 13.57
N LEU A 72 3.10 -1.12 13.19
CA LEU A 72 1.85 -0.63 13.77
C LEU A 72 0.85 -1.80 13.86
N PRO A 73 0.79 -2.51 14.99
CA PRO A 73 -0.11 -3.66 15.16
C PRO A 73 -1.58 -3.32 14.92
N LEU A 74 -2.36 -4.28 14.37
CA LEU A 74 -3.79 -4.08 14.09
C LEU A 74 -4.62 -3.72 15.35
N LYS A 75 -4.12 -4.10 16.53
CA LYS A 75 -4.74 -3.82 17.84
C LYS A 75 -4.25 -2.55 18.53
N SER A 76 -3.39 -1.77 17.85
CA SER A 76 -2.86 -0.52 18.43
C SER A 76 -3.96 0.42 18.88
N THR A 77 -3.73 1.10 20.00
CA THR A 77 -4.63 2.13 20.52
C THR A 77 -4.62 3.37 19.65
N ASP A 78 -5.56 4.31 19.85
CA ASP A 78 -5.59 5.56 19.09
C ASP A 78 -4.40 6.45 19.44
N GLU A 79 -3.90 6.37 20.70
CA GLU A 79 -2.68 7.06 21.15
C GLU A 79 -1.42 6.50 20.44
N GLU A 80 -1.32 5.16 20.29
CA GLU A 80 -0.22 4.52 19.56
C GLU A 80 -0.25 4.88 18.07
N ILE A 81 -1.45 4.93 17.47
CA ILE A 81 -1.64 5.36 16.08
C ILE A 81 -1.24 6.84 15.93
N ALA A 82 -1.64 7.70 16.84
CA ALA A 82 -1.26 9.11 16.83
C ALA A 82 0.26 9.31 16.98
N ALA A 83 0.90 8.56 17.89
CA ALA A 83 2.36 8.58 18.06
C ALA A 83 3.09 8.08 16.81
N PHE A 84 2.59 7.03 16.17
CA PHE A 84 3.11 6.52 14.90
C PHE A 84 3.05 7.61 13.80
N HIS A 85 1.91 8.26 13.63
CA HIS A 85 1.76 9.34 12.66
C HIS A 85 2.64 10.55 12.96
N ALA A 86 2.85 10.88 14.24
CA ALA A 86 3.78 11.94 14.62
C ALA A 86 5.21 11.62 14.17
N LYS A 87 5.68 10.37 14.31
CA LYS A 87 6.99 9.92 13.81
C LYS A 87 7.07 9.97 12.28
N LEU A 88 6.04 9.49 11.57
CA LEU A 88 5.99 9.57 10.11
C LEU A 88 6.10 11.02 9.65
N LYS A 89 5.30 11.93 10.24
CA LYS A 89 5.31 13.36 9.91
C LYS A 89 6.66 14.01 10.19
N ALA A 90 7.31 13.69 11.31
CA ALA A 90 8.64 14.22 11.65
C ALA A 90 9.73 13.76 10.68
N SER A 91 9.51 12.65 9.98
CA SER A 91 10.41 12.07 8.97
C SER A 91 10.00 12.39 7.53
N ASP A 92 8.98 13.23 7.32
CA ASP A 92 8.39 13.54 6.01
C ASP A 92 7.95 12.27 5.24
N VAL A 93 7.33 11.32 5.94
CA VAL A 93 6.84 10.06 5.38
C VAL A 93 5.33 10.01 5.44
N THR A 94 4.70 9.57 4.36
CA THR A 94 3.28 9.29 4.24
C THR A 94 3.02 7.79 4.27
N GLY A 95 2.28 7.31 5.27
CA GLY A 95 1.69 5.97 5.23
C GLY A 95 0.51 5.98 4.25
N TYR A 96 0.63 5.32 3.09
CA TYR A 96 -0.37 5.40 2.02
C TYR A 96 -1.31 4.19 1.98
N ALA A 97 -0.88 3.07 2.51
CA ALA A 97 -1.61 1.80 2.55
C ALA A 97 -1.24 1.01 3.80
N VAL A 98 -1.99 -0.04 4.10
CA VAL A 98 -1.66 -1.04 5.12
C VAL A 98 -1.59 -2.42 4.50
N GLY A 99 -0.58 -3.21 4.86
CA GLY A 99 -0.45 -4.61 4.39
C GLY A 99 0.96 -5.02 3.98
N PRO A 100 1.08 -6.21 3.33
CA PRO A 100 0.04 -7.22 3.11
C PRO A 100 -0.51 -7.83 4.42
N ILE A 101 -1.84 -7.94 4.49
CA ILE A 101 -2.56 -8.55 5.61
C ILE A 101 -3.23 -9.85 5.14
N TYR A 102 -2.90 -10.97 5.78
CA TYR A 102 -3.51 -12.26 5.50
C TYR A 102 -4.84 -12.39 6.25
N MET A 103 -5.90 -12.80 5.54
CA MET A 103 -7.25 -12.88 6.08
C MET A 103 -7.85 -14.26 5.81
N LYS A 104 -8.11 -15.02 6.88
CA LYS A 104 -8.61 -16.40 6.84
C LYS A 104 -10.07 -16.50 7.26
N THR A 105 -10.61 -15.46 7.89
CA THR A 105 -11.98 -15.39 8.38
C THR A 105 -12.61 -14.02 8.07
N GLU A 106 -13.93 -13.92 8.20
CA GLU A 106 -14.64 -12.63 8.06
C GLU A 106 -14.21 -11.64 9.16
N GLU A 107 -13.91 -12.14 10.38
CA GLU A 107 -13.42 -11.31 11.48
C GLU A 107 -12.03 -10.72 11.19
N ASP A 108 -11.18 -11.44 10.44
CA ASP A 108 -9.90 -10.89 9.99
C ASP A 108 -10.13 -9.70 9.05
N ILE A 109 -11.09 -9.83 8.14
CA ILE A 109 -11.48 -8.77 7.21
C ILE A 109 -12.04 -7.57 7.99
N ASP A 110 -12.98 -7.79 8.91
CA ASP A 110 -13.54 -6.73 9.74
C ASP A 110 -12.45 -5.96 10.50
N ARG A 111 -11.50 -6.69 11.10
CA ARG A 111 -10.36 -6.07 11.80
C ARG A 111 -9.47 -5.26 10.88
N ALA A 112 -9.19 -5.75 9.67
CA ALA A 112 -8.35 -5.07 8.71
C ALA A 112 -8.99 -3.76 8.20
N PHE A 113 -10.29 -3.77 7.89
CA PHE A 113 -11.00 -2.57 7.47
C PHE A 113 -11.15 -1.54 8.60
N ALA A 114 -11.50 -2.00 9.81
CA ALA A 114 -11.57 -1.13 10.99
C ALA A 114 -10.19 -0.52 11.32
N TYR A 115 -9.13 -1.31 11.23
CA TYR A 115 -7.75 -0.86 11.42
C TYR A 115 -7.36 0.19 10.38
N ALA A 116 -7.55 -0.08 9.08
CA ALA A 116 -7.24 0.86 8.01
C ALA A 116 -7.97 2.20 8.19
N LYS A 117 -9.25 2.16 8.61
CA LYS A 117 -10.04 3.36 8.93
C LYS A 117 -9.43 4.15 10.09
N ARG A 118 -9.03 3.48 11.18
CA ARG A 118 -8.39 4.13 12.34
C ARG A 118 -7.02 4.72 11.99
N VAL A 119 -6.24 4.01 11.16
CA VAL A 119 -4.96 4.49 10.63
C VAL A 119 -5.14 5.64 9.63
N GLY A 120 -6.34 5.86 9.09
CA GLY A 120 -6.63 6.95 8.16
C GLY A 120 -6.19 6.68 6.72
N VAL A 121 -6.02 5.41 6.33
CA VAL A 121 -5.71 5.02 4.94
C VAL A 121 -6.93 4.41 4.27
N LYS A 122 -7.01 4.53 2.94
CA LYS A 122 -8.11 4.01 2.13
C LYS A 122 -7.70 2.89 1.18
N LEU A 123 -6.46 2.41 1.29
CA LEU A 123 -5.94 1.28 0.53
C LEU A 123 -5.48 0.19 1.48
N ILE A 124 -6.06 -1.00 1.32
CA ILE A 124 -5.64 -2.22 2.01
C ILE A 124 -4.97 -3.12 0.99
N VAL A 125 -3.74 -3.48 1.25
CA VAL A 125 -3.06 -4.59 0.56
C VAL A 125 -3.35 -5.86 1.35
N GLY A 126 -3.99 -6.84 0.75
CA GLY A 126 -4.49 -7.99 1.51
C GLY A 126 -4.44 -9.29 0.74
N VAL A 127 -4.51 -10.40 1.50
CA VAL A 127 -4.49 -11.78 0.97
C VAL A 127 -5.62 -12.56 1.63
N PRO A 128 -6.87 -12.39 1.19
CA PRO A 128 -8.00 -13.14 1.72
C PRO A 128 -8.03 -14.54 1.10
N ASN A 129 -8.59 -15.53 1.80
CA ASN A 129 -8.97 -16.78 1.15
C ASN A 129 -10.01 -16.51 0.06
N TYR A 130 -9.99 -17.26 -1.04
CA TYR A 130 -10.90 -17.05 -2.19
C TYR A 130 -12.38 -17.01 -1.80
N ASN A 131 -12.82 -17.89 -0.89
CA ASN A 131 -14.20 -17.96 -0.43
C ASN A 131 -14.65 -16.72 0.36
N LEU A 132 -13.73 -15.85 0.77
CA LEU A 132 -14.01 -14.61 1.50
C LEU A 132 -14.14 -13.39 0.60
N LEU A 133 -13.86 -13.52 -0.70
CA LEU A 133 -13.96 -12.39 -1.64
C LEU A 133 -15.36 -11.74 -1.69
N PRO A 134 -16.48 -12.48 -1.59
CA PRO A 134 -17.80 -11.84 -1.49
C PRO A 134 -17.97 -10.98 -0.24
N TYR A 135 -17.30 -11.34 0.87
CA TYR A 135 -17.31 -10.53 2.08
C TYR A 135 -16.42 -9.29 1.95
N VAL A 136 -15.25 -9.42 1.31
CA VAL A 136 -14.41 -8.27 0.95
C VAL A 136 -15.19 -7.29 0.08
N ASP A 137 -15.96 -7.78 -0.91
CA ASP A 137 -16.79 -6.96 -1.80
C ASP A 137 -17.82 -6.14 -1.01
N LYS A 138 -18.48 -6.77 -0.03
CA LYS A 138 -19.39 -6.08 0.88
C LYS A 138 -18.66 -4.97 1.66
N LYS A 139 -17.49 -5.26 2.22
CA LYS A 139 -16.72 -4.32 3.03
C LYS A 139 -16.14 -3.15 2.24
N VAL A 140 -15.67 -3.39 1.04
CA VAL A 140 -15.22 -2.34 0.11
C VAL A 140 -16.33 -1.32 -0.15
N LYS A 141 -17.56 -1.79 -0.35
CA LYS A 141 -18.74 -0.92 -0.52
C LYS A 141 -19.10 -0.16 0.76
N GLU A 142 -19.04 -0.84 1.92
CA GLU A 142 -19.35 -0.25 3.23
C GLU A 142 -18.39 0.89 3.61
N TYR A 143 -17.08 0.68 3.40
CA TYR A 143 -16.03 1.61 3.83
C TYR A 143 -15.63 2.63 2.76
N ASP A 144 -16.01 2.42 1.50
CA ASP A 144 -15.52 3.18 0.35
C ASP A 144 -13.98 3.17 0.25
N PHE A 145 -13.40 1.97 0.38
CA PHE A 145 -11.97 1.75 0.32
C PHE A 145 -11.58 1.02 -0.96
N LYS A 146 -10.31 1.15 -1.37
CA LYS A 146 -9.67 0.27 -2.34
C LYS A 146 -9.06 -0.93 -1.64
N TYR A 147 -9.14 -2.08 -2.28
CA TYR A 147 -8.57 -3.33 -1.80
C TYR A 147 -7.68 -3.92 -2.89
N ALA A 148 -6.39 -4.03 -2.62
CA ALA A 148 -5.39 -4.55 -3.55
C ALA A 148 -4.96 -5.94 -3.09
N ILE A 149 -5.31 -6.99 -3.85
CA ILE A 149 -4.86 -8.35 -3.57
C ILE A 149 -3.39 -8.47 -3.94
N HIS A 150 -2.55 -8.85 -2.98
CA HIS A 150 -1.14 -9.08 -3.20
C HIS A 150 -0.92 -10.47 -3.80
N LEU A 151 -0.22 -10.54 -4.93
CA LEU A 151 0.16 -11.81 -5.55
C LEU A 151 1.51 -12.29 -5.02
N HIS A 152 1.68 -13.62 -4.95
CA HIS A 152 2.79 -14.26 -4.24
C HIS A 152 3.67 -15.17 -5.10
N GLY A 153 3.38 -15.27 -6.40
CA GLY A 153 4.12 -16.13 -7.29
C GLY A 153 3.93 -17.63 -6.98
N PRO A 154 4.87 -18.46 -7.39
CA PRO A 154 4.74 -19.92 -7.32
C PRO A 154 4.94 -20.49 -5.90
N ASP A 155 5.20 -19.68 -4.90
CA ASP A 155 5.48 -20.15 -3.53
C ASP A 155 4.21 -20.39 -2.73
N MET A 156 3.12 -19.75 -3.09
CA MET A 156 1.84 -19.84 -2.40
C MET A 156 0.70 -20.22 -3.35
N PRO A 157 -0.27 -21.03 -2.88
CA PRO A 157 -1.41 -21.42 -3.71
C PRO A 157 -2.43 -20.28 -3.93
N LEU A 158 -2.42 -19.24 -3.08
CA LEU A 158 -3.32 -18.09 -3.20
C LEU A 158 -2.68 -17.01 -4.06
N TYR A 159 -3.37 -16.62 -5.14
CA TYR A 159 -3.00 -15.51 -6.01
C TYR A 159 -1.56 -15.60 -6.54
N PRO A 160 -1.24 -16.65 -7.32
CA PRO A 160 0.11 -16.84 -7.83
C PRO A 160 0.52 -15.80 -8.87
N ASP A 161 -0.42 -15.21 -9.60
CA ASP A 161 -0.17 -14.23 -10.67
C ASP A 161 -1.35 -13.28 -10.90
N ALA A 162 -1.15 -12.29 -11.78
CA ALA A 162 -2.15 -11.30 -12.12
C ALA A 162 -3.40 -11.87 -12.79
N ASP A 163 -3.25 -12.94 -13.61
CA ASP A 163 -4.39 -13.61 -14.23
C ASP A 163 -5.31 -14.25 -13.18
N ASP A 164 -4.73 -14.89 -12.16
CA ASP A 164 -5.50 -15.51 -11.08
C ASP A 164 -6.25 -14.45 -10.26
N VAL A 165 -5.60 -13.36 -9.89
CA VAL A 165 -6.28 -12.25 -9.21
C VAL A 165 -7.44 -11.73 -10.06
N TRP A 166 -7.19 -11.43 -11.35
CA TRP A 166 -8.21 -10.92 -12.25
C TRP A 166 -9.41 -11.86 -12.36
N ASN A 167 -9.17 -13.16 -12.55
CA ASN A 167 -10.25 -14.13 -12.70
C ASN A 167 -11.16 -14.22 -11.47
N ASN A 168 -10.63 -13.93 -10.29
CA ASN A 168 -11.37 -13.95 -9.04
C ASN A 168 -12.06 -12.61 -8.71
N VAL A 169 -11.63 -11.47 -9.31
CA VAL A 169 -12.16 -10.14 -8.91
C VAL A 169 -12.88 -9.39 -10.03
N LYS A 170 -12.80 -9.84 -11.28
CA LYS A 170 -13.34 -9.11 -12.46
C LYS A 170 -14.83 -8.77 -12.34
N ASP A 171 -15.60 -9.63 -11.68
CA ASP A 171 -17.06 -9.50 -11.50
C ASP A 171 -17.46 -8.86 -10.15
N LEU A 172 -16.46 -8.49 -9.32
CA LEU A 172 -16.64 -7.80 -8.05
C LEU A 172 -16.56 -6.29 -8.21
N ASP A 173 -16.80 -5.56 -7.11
CA ASP A 173 -16.72 -4.11 -7.08
C ASP A 173 -15.39 -3.61 -7.69
N PRO A 174 -15.41 -2.58 -8.56
CA PRO A 174 -14.22 -2.09 -9.24
C PRO A 174 -13.14 -1.54 -8.30
N ARG A 175 -13.41 -1.33 -7.04
CA ARG A 175 -12.44 -0.95 -6.00
C ARG A 175 -11.64 -2.15 -5.45
N ILE A 176 -11.96 -3.39 -5.88
CA ILE A 176 -11.13 -4.57 -5.62
C ILE A 176 -10.26 -4.82 -6.84
N GLY A 177 -8.97 -4.89 -6.66
CA GLY A 177 -7.98 -5.10 -7.70
C GLY A 177 -6.74 -5.77 -7.14
N MET A 178 -5.57 -5.41 -7.64
CA MET A 178 -4.33 -6.07 -7.27
C MET A 178 -3.25 -5.09 -6.81
N CYS A 179 -2.41 -5.59 -5.92
CA CYS A 179 -1.04 -5.14 -5.72
C CYS A 179 -0.17 -6.03 -6.60
N LEU A 180 0.28 -5.49 -7.74
CA LEU A 180 1.09 -6.23 -8.70
C LEU A 180 2.53 -6.30 -8.17
N ASP A 181 2.91 -7.44 -7.58
CA ASP A 181 4.31 -7.73 -7.27
C ASP A 181 4.99 -8.27 -8.51
N ILE A 182 5.80 -7.44 -9.16
CA ILE A 182 6.42 -7.78 -10.45
C ILE A 182 7.48 -8.87 -10.35
N GLY A 183 8.09 -9.04 -9.19
CA GLY A 183 9.06 -10.12 -8.97
C GLY A 183 8.37 -11.46 -8.79
N HIS A 184 7.32 -11.51 -8.00
CA HIS A 184 6.52 -12.73 -7.82
C HIS A 184 5.82 -13.15 -9.12
N ASP A 185 5.27 -12.19 -9.86
CA ASP A 185 4.66 -12.43 -11.17
C ASP A 185 5.68 -13.00 -12.17
N THR A 186 6.87 -12.40 -12.25
CA THR A 186 7.98 -12.89 -13.09
C THR A 186 8.40 -14.31 -12.70
N ARG A 187 8.52 -14.63 -11.40
CA ARG A 187 8.86 -15.99 -10.92
C ARG A 187 7.77 -17.02 -11.25
N ASN A 188 6.55 -16.59 -11.51
CA ASN A 188 5.46 -17.44 -12.01
C ASN A 188 5.43 -17.53 -13.56
N GLY A 189 6.49 -17.08 -14.23
CA GLY A 189 6.64 -17.17 -15.69
C GLY A 189 5.83 -16.13 -16.46
N LYS A 190 5.39 -15.05 -15.79
CA LYS A 190 4.61 -13.95 -16.40
C LYS A 190 5.52 -12.79 -16.83
N ASP A 191 4.98 -11.95 -17.71
CA ASP A 191 5.59 -10.70 -18.10
C ASP A 191 4.87 -9.53 -17.40
N PRO A 192 5.49 -8.91 -16.38
CA PRO A 192 4.83 -7.85 -15.62
C PRO A 192 4.53 -6.59 -16.46
N VAL A 193 5.22 -6.38 -17.58
CA VAL A 193 4.90 -5.27 -18.50
C VAL A 193 3.59 -5.55 -19.23
N ALA A 194 3.42 -6.78 -19.73
CA ALA A 194 2.18 -7.21 -20.38
C ALA A 194 1.00 -7.23 -19.39
N ASP A 195 1.23 -7.69 -18.15
CA ASP A 195 0.19 -7.77 -17.13
C ASP A 195 -0.21 -6.37 -16.62
N LEU A 196 0.74 -5.45 -16.44
CA LEU A 196 0.41 -4.05 -16.16
C LEU A 196 -0.45 -3.44 -17.27
N LYS A 197 -0.08 -3.65 -18.54
CA LYS A 197 -0.87 -3.17 -19.69
C LYS A 197 -2.29 -3.73 -19.69
N LYS A 198 -2.42 -5.01 -19.42
CA LYS A 198 -3.70 -5.75 -19.46
C LYS A 198 -4.63 -5.35 -18.31
N TYR A 199 -4.08 -5.17 -17.10
CA TYR A 199 -4.85 -5.05 -15.86
C TYR A 199 -4.79 -3.68 -15.20
N HIS A 200 -4.15 -2.67 -15.81
CA HIS A 200 -3.88 -1.35 -15.24
C HIS A 200 -5.06 -0.70 -14.52
N THR A 201 -6.29 -0.89 -14.99
CA THR A 201 -7.50 -0.31 -14.36
C THR A 201 -7.82 -0.90 -12.99
N ARG A 202 -7.22 -2.05 -12.65
CA ARG A 202 -7.37 -2.76 -11.39
C ARG A 202 -6.04 -2.92 -10.63
N VAL A 203 -4.96 -2.28 -11.09
CA VAL A 203 -3.69 -2.20 -10.35
C VAL A 203 -3.74 -0.97 -9.45
N PHE A 204 -3.81 -1.18 -8.15
CA PHE A 204 -3.92 -0.11 -7.15
C PHE A 204 -2.63 0.13 -6.38
N ASP A 205 -1.77 -0.87 -6.32
CA ASP A 205 -0.43 -0.81 -5.76
C ASP A 205 0.52 -1.66 -6.62
N ILE A 206 1.81 -1.36 -6.55
CA ILE A 206 2.84 -2.13 -7.24
C ILE A 206 3.98 -2.37 -6.25
N HIS A 207 4.36 -3.64 -6.07
CA HIS A 207 5.62 -3.96 -5.44
C HIS A 207 6.68 -4.17 -6.52
N ILE A 208 7.68 -3.26 -6.54
CA ILE A 208 8.84 -3.42 -7.41
C ILE A 208 9.88 -4.29 -6.72
N LYS A 209 10.31 -5.32 -7.44
CA LYS A 209 11.25 -6.34 -6.97
C LYS A 209 11.94 -6.91 -8.19
N ASP A 210 13.24 -7.13 -8.16
CA ASP A 210 13.93 -7.84 -9.23
C ASP A 210 14.30 -9.25 -8.79
N VAL A 211 14.41 -10.16 -9.74
CA VAL A 211 14.60 -11.59 -9.49
C VAL A 211 15.57 -12.21 -10.48
N THR A 212 16.24 -13.28 -10.06
CA THR A 212 17.26 -13.98 -10.88
C THR A 212 16.70 -14.78 -12.04
N GLY A 213 15.38 -15.04 -12.10
CA GLY A 213 14.80 -15.88 -13.13
C GLY A 213 13.29 -15.97 -13.06
N THR A 214 12.71 -16.58 -14.09
CA THR A 214 11.28 -16.66 -14.36
C THR A 214 10.61 -17.92 -13.83
N THR A 215 11.23 -18.61 -12.87
CA THR A 215 10.71 -19.83 -12.27
C THR A 215 10.74 -19.77 -10.77
N LYS A 216 10.11 -20.75 -10.10
CA LYS A 216 10.13 -20.90 -8.65
C LYS A 216 11.55 -20.86 -8.02
N LEU A 217 12.58 -21.21 -8.79
CA LEU A 217 13.97 -21.20 -8.32
C LEU A 217 14.58 -19.78 -8.32
N GLY A 218 13.92 -18.81 -8.95
CA GLY A 218 14.34 -17.41 -8.89
C GLY A 218 14.28 -16.88 -7.47
N TYR A 219 15.18 -15.96 -7.12
CA TYR A 219 15.23 -15.28 -5.82
C TYR A 219 15.44 -13.77 -6.01
N SER A 220 15.11 -13.01 -4.99
CA SER A 220 15.17 -11.55 -5.01
C SER A 220 16.59 -11.01 -5.09
N LEU A 221 16.76 -9.94 -5.89
CA LEU A 221 17.99 -9.19 -6.09
C LEU A 221 17.75 -7.69 -5.95
N GLU A 222 18.84 -6.93 -5.97
CA GLU A 222 18.80 -5.49 -6.21
C GLU A 222 18.21 -5.21 -7.60
N ILE A 223 17.35 -4.20 -7.69
CA ILE A 223 16.72 -3.80 -8.96
C ILE A 223 17.81 -3.46 -10.00
N GLY A 224 17.66 -4.04 -11.19
CA GLY A 224 18.59 -3.89 -12.31
C GLY A 224 19.67 -4.96 -12.40
N ARG A 225 19.74 -5.88 -11.43
CA ARG A 225 20.66 -7.03 -11.47
C ARG A 225 19.98 -8.34 -11.91
N GLY A 226 18.64 -8.33 -12.02
CA GLY A 226 17.85 -9.50 -12.38
C GLY A 226 17.41 -9.52 -13.82
N VAL A 227 16.25 -10.12 -14.07
CA VAL A 227 15.74 -10.40 -15.42
C VAL A 227 14.61 -9.47 -15.85
N ILE A 228 14.13 -8.57 -14.98
CA ILE A 228 12.98 -7.70 -15.29
C ILE A 228 13.45 -6.48 -16.11
N ASP A 229 12.77 -6.20 -17.22
CA ASP A 229 13.01 -4.99 -18.06
C ASP A 229 12.36 -3.76 -17.40
N PHE A 230 13.06 -3.14 -16.45
CA PHE A 230 12.58 -1.92 -15.77
C PHE A 230 12.40 -0.73 -16.72
N PRO A 231 13.27 -0.49 -17.73
CA PRO A 231 12.99 0.51 -18.75
C PRO A 231 11.65 0.33 -19.46
N ALA A 232 11.32 -0.89 -19.90
CA ALA A 232 10.02 -1.19 -20.49
C ALA A 232 8.87 -1.02 -19.48
N PHE A 233 9.08 -1.46 -18.24
CA PHE A 233 8.08 -1.34 -17.19
C PHE A 233 7.76 0.13 -16.86
N VAL A 234 8.76 1.00 -16.70
CA VAL A 234 8.57 2.43 -16.45
C VAL A 234 7.86 3.12 -17.63
N LYS A 235 8.21 2.77 -18.88
CA LYS A 235 7.47 3.27 -20.05
C LYS A 235 6.01 2.85 -20.01
N MET A 236 5.72 1.62 -19.61
CA MET A 236 4.35 1.12 -19.49
C MET A 236 3.58 1.84 -18.37
N LEU A 237 4.19 2.12 -17.21
CA LEU A 237 3.57 2.94 -16.16
C LEU A 237 3.06 4.28 -16.70
N ARG A 238 3.84 4.94 -17.57
CA ARG A 238 3.45 6.20 -18.22
C ARG A 238 2.35 5.99 -19.24
N GLU A 239 2.48 4.96 -20.10
CA GLU A 239 1.51 4.63 -21.15
C GLU A 239 0.11 4.42 -20.57
N VAL A 240 0.00 3.66 -19.49
CA VAL A 240 -1.28 3.40 -18.82
C VAL A 240 -1.71 4.52 -17.86
N GLY A 241 -0.86 5.53 -17.65
CA GLY A 241 -1.14 6.65 -16.76
C GLY A 241 -1.23 6.25 -15.28
N TYR A 242 -0.45 5.25 -14.85
CA TYR A 242 -0.45 4.82 -13.46
C TYR A 242 -0.10 5.97 -12.52
N ALA A 243 -0.88 6.15 -11.45
CA ALA A 243 -0.74 7.26 -10.50
C ALA A 243 -0.65 6.78 -9.03
N GLY A 244 -0.48 5.48 -8.82
CA GLY A 244 -0.28 4.88 -7.50
C GLY A 244 1.17 4.92 -7.05
N VAL A 245 1.52 4.02 -6.14
CA VAL A 245 2.88 3.90 -5.59
C VAL A 245 3.55 2.66 -6.17
N CYS A 246 4.81 2.81 -6.58
CA CYS A 246 5.72 1.72 -6.88
C CYS A 246 6.61 1.53 -5.66
N SER A 247 6.26 0.58 -4.80
CA SER A 247 6.95 0.33 -3.53
C SER A 247 8.02 -0.74 -3.70
N LEU A 248 9.27 -0.40 -3.38
CA LEU A 248 10.32 -1.41 -3.32
C LEU A 248 10.01 -2.42 -2.20
N GLU A 249 9.93 -3.69 -2.56
CA GLU A 249 9.93 -4.81 -1.62
C GLU A 249 11.23 -5.58 -1.73
N HIS A 250 12.23 -5.16 -0.96
CA HIS A 250 13.57 -5.76 -0.96
C HIS A 250 13.62 -6.93 0.02
N GLU A 251 13.83 -8.15 -0.50
CA GLU A 251 13.83 -9.38 0.30
C GLU A 251 15.20 -10.09 0.33
N LYS A 252 16.26 -9.35 0.02
CA LYS A 252 17.63 -9.83 0.13
C LYS A 252 18.32 -9.18 1.34
N ASP A 253 19.10 -9.97 2.08
CA ASP A 253 19.87 -9.50 3.22
C ASP A 253 19.06 -8.66 4.24
N MET A 254 17.85 -9.15 4.58
CA MET A 254 16.86 -8.40 5.38
C MET A 254 17.34 -8.01 6.79
N THR A 255 18.49 -8.50 7.25
CA THR A 255 19.13 -8.08 8.50
C THR A 255 19.98 -6.82 8.33
N ASP A 256 20.47 -6.54 7.12
CA ASP A 256 21.19 -5.32 6.74
C ASP A 256 20.88 -4.92 5.28
N PRO A 257 19.62 -4.54 4.99
CA PRO A 257 19.17 -4.32 3.61
C PRO A 257 19.55 -2.95 3.05
N PHE A 258 20.22 -2.07 3.83
CA PHE A 258 20.40 -0.66 3.46
C PHE A 258 21.11 -0.47 2.11
N LEU A 259 22.21 -1.19 1.86
CA LEU A 259 22.94 -1.07 0.59
C LEU A 259 22.11 -1.51 -0.60
N GLY A 260 21.40 -2.65 -0.46
CA GLY A 260 20.51 -3.16 -1.50
C GLY A 260 19.32 -2.23 -1.78
N ILE A 261 18.75 -1.65 -0.74
CA ILE A 261 17.69 -0.63 -0.87
C ILE A 261 18.22 0.61 -1.61
N ALA A 262 19.37 1.14 -1.18
CA ALA A 262 19.95 2.35 -1.77
C ALA A 262 20.31 2.15 -3.24
N GLU A 263 20.87 1.00 -3.59
CA GLU A 263 21.16 0.63 -4.99
C GLU A 263 19.87 0.50 -5.80
N SER A 264 18.89 -0.24 -5.30
CA SER A 264 17.60 -0.46 -5.99
C SER A 264 16.84 0.84 -6.26
N ILE A 265 16.74 1.71 -5.26
CA ILE A 265 16.08 3.02 -5.41
C ILE A 265 16.84 3.91 -6.37
N GLY A 266 18.19 3.94 -6.26
CA GLY A 266 19.06 4.71 -7.15
C GLY A 266 18.93 4.28 -8.61
N TYR A 267 18.95 2.96 -8.86
CA TYR A 267 18.77 2.39 -10.20
C TYR A 267 17.38 2.72 -10.76
N PHE A 268 16.31 2.48 -9.98
CA PHE A 268 14.95 2.74 -10.44
C PHE A 268 14.73 4.22 -10.78
N ARG A 269 15.24 5.14 -9.96
CA ARG A 269 15.24 6.58 -10.29
C ARG A 269 16.03 6.90 -11.55
N GLY A 270 17.19 6.27 -11.74
CA GLY A 270 17.99 6.40 -12.96
C GLY A 270 17.21 5.94 -14.20
N VAL A 271 16.47 4.85 -14.11
CA VAL A 271 15.58 4.37 -15.19
C VAL A 271 14.45 5.37 -15.45
N ILE A 272 13.81 5.90 -14.41
CA ILE A 272 12.76 6.92 -14.55
C ILE A 272 13.34 8.12 -15.33
N GLU A 273 14.49 8.65 -14.96
CA GLU A 273 15.11 9.80 -15.62
C GLU A 273 15.54 9.48 -17.07
N SER A 274 16.23 8.37 -17.29
CA SER A 274 16.77 7.98 -18.60
C SER A 274 15.69 7.62 -19.63
N THR A 275 14.47 7.31 -19.20
CA THR A 275 13.34 6.98 -20.06
C THR A 275 12.36 8.14 -20.28
N LYS A 276 12.63 9.33 -19.70
CA LYS A 276 11.92 10.58 -20.06
C LYS A 276 12.22 10.92 -21.53
N LYS A 277 11.19 11.32 -22.25
CA LYS A 277 11.33 11.78 -23.65
C LYS A 277 11.64 13.26 -23.69
#